data_8bda3c361c6cc8abd755636bc2af89b2
#
_entry.id   8bda3c361c6cc8abd755636bc2af89b2
#
_cell.length_a   1.000
_cell.length_b   1.000
_cell.length_c   1.000
_cell.angle_alpha   90.00
_cell.angle_beta   90.00
_cell.angle_gamma   90.00
#
_symmetry.space_group_name_H-M   'P 1'
#
loop_
_entity.id
_entity.type
_entity.pdbx_description
1 polymer ?
#
loop_
_entity_poly.entity_id
_entity_poly.type
_entity_poly.pdbx_seq_one_letter_code
_entity_poly.pdbx_strand_id
1 'polypeptide(L)'
;MIALRGAALSYGERTVWQDLDLNLKPGEFLAVLGPNGSGKSSLVRALLGRQPLSAGTLTVLGRRPRDAARHIGYIPQQAELSAQAPLRARDLVRFGIDGHRFGPGLRGLRGSAIHRQVNAMLEAVGAAAYADVPLGMLSGGERQRVRIGQALATGPSILLCDEPLASLDLHHQRAVTELVDGRRRSHHTAVLFVTHDINPVLDRVDHVLYLAPGGHRVGTPDEVLTSDSLSQLYQTQVDVIRVRGRVLVVGTPDDPAAPAHHTDTQEGARP
;
A
#
# COMPACT_ATOMS: atom_id res chain seq x y z
N MET A 1 13.19 -4.60 10.55
CA MET A 1 13.32 -3.53 9.54
C MET A 1 12.59 -2.26 9.94
N ILE A 2 11.35 -2.36 10.33
CA ILE A 2 10.56 -1.25 10.90
C ILE A 2 10.31 -1.58 12.36
N ALA A 3 10.56 -0.65 13.27
CA ALA A 3 10.22 -0.82 14.68
C ALA A 3 9.55 0.45 15.22
N LEU A 4 8.35 0.27 15.78
CA LEU A 4 7.62 1.25 16.59
C LEU A 4 7.58 0.74 18.02
N ARG A 5 7.76 1.64 19.01
CA ARG A 5 7.69 1.31 20.44
C ARG A 5 6.94 2.42 21.18
N GLY A 6 5.82 2.05 21.82
CA GLY A 6 4.94 2.95 22.50
C GLY A 6 4.56 4.15 21.64
N ALA A 7 4.41 3.94 20.33
CA ALA A 7 4.27 5.01 19.37
C ALA A 7 2.85 5.61 19.41
N ALA A 8 2.76 6.94 19.41
CA ALA A 8 1.50 7.65 19.33
C ALA A 8 1.51 8.71 18.24
N LEU A 9 0.36 8.95 17.65
CA LEU A 9 0.13 10.00 16.68
C LEU A 9 -1.16 10.74 16.99
N SER A 10 -1.06 12.07 17.06
CA SER A 10 -2.18 12.96 17.29
C SER A 10 -2.12 14.15 16.34
N TYR A 11 -3.27 14.73 16.02
CA TYR A 11 -3.44 15.99 15.30
C TYR A 11 -4.21 16.95 16.21
N GLY A 12 -3.50 17.89 16.81
CA GLY A 12 -4.07 18.73 17.89
C GLY A 12 -4.51 17.85 19.06
N GLU A 13 -5.75 17.98 19.48
CA GLU A 13 -6.34 17.18 20.58
C GLU A 13 -6.81 15.78 20.14
N ARG A 14 -6.90 15.53 18.83
CA ARG A 14 -7.39 14.24 18.31
C ARG A 14 -6.25 13.22 18.25
N THR A 15 -6.28 12.23 19.13
CA THR A 15 -5.42 11.06 19.03
C THR A 15 -5.92 10.13 17.92
N VAL A 16 -5.03 9.75 17.02
CA VAL A 16 -5.31 8.83 15.93
C VAL A 16 -5.04 7.39 16.33
N TRP A 17 -3.90 7.15 16.96
CA TRP A 17 -3.53 5.90 17.62
C TRP A 17 -2.43 6.18 18.67
N GLN A 18 -2.36 5.34 19.69
CA GLN A 18 -1.41 5.45 20.81
C GLN A 18 -0.93 4.06 21.21
N ASP A 19 0.20 4.02 21.93
CA ASP A 19 0.81 2.80 22.46
C ASP A 19 1.02 1.70 21.40
N LEU A 20 1.30 2.11 20.15
CA LEU A 20 1.49 1.18 19.04
C LEU A 20 2.90 0.60 19.11
N ASP A 21 2.96 -0.71 19.36
CA ASP A 21 4.16 -1.52 19.23
C ASP A 21 4.09 -2.38 17.96
N LEU A 22 5.09 -2.25 17.11
CA LEU A 22 5.16 -2.98 15.85
C LEU A 22 6.62 -3.30 15.52
N ASN A 23 6.88 -4.53 15.12
CA ASN A 23 8.19 -4.95 14.62
C ASN A 23 8.03 -5.75 13.33
N LEU A 24 8.42 -5.17 12.21
CA LEU A 24 8.41 -5.82 10.90
C LEU A 24 9.85 -6.20 10.51
N LYS A 25 10.09 -7.49 10.31
CA LYS A 25 11.40 -8.06 9.97
C LYS A 25 11.64 -8.12 8.46
N PRO A 26 12.88 -8.39 8.02
CA PRO A 26 13.18 -8.65 6.61
C PRO A 26 12.34 -9.82 6.07
N GLY A 27 11.73 -9.62 4.89
CA GLY A 27 10.95 -10.65 4.23
C GLY A 27 9.57 -10.93 4.83
N GLU A 28 9.15 -10.19 5.87
CA GLU A 28 7.79 -10.28 6.40
C GLU A 28 6.81 -9.40 5.61
N PHE A 29 5.56 -9.85 5.56
CA PHE A 29 4.44 -9.16 4.95
C PHE A 29 3.43 -8.75 6.02
N LEU A 30 3.31 -7.45 6.27
CA LEU A 30 2.34 -6.86 7.18
C LEU A 30 1.18 -6.24 6.39
N ALA A 31 -0.04 -6.71 6.61
CA ALA A 31 -1.24 -6.02 6.16
C ALA A 31 -1.70 -5.00 7.20
N VAL A 32 -2.02 -3.79 6.76
CA VAL A 32 -2.59 -2.73 7.61
C VAL A 32 -4.04 -2.52 7.19
N LEU A 33 -4.95 -2.81 8.09
CA LEU A 33 -6.39 -2.79 7.90
C LEU A 33 -7.06 -1.76 8.80
N GLY A 34 -8.32 -1.47 8.54
CA GLY A 34 -9.16 -0.60 9.34
C GLY A 34 -10.02 0.34 8.50
N PRO A 35 -11.02 1.00 9.11
CA PRO A 35 -11.92 1.91 8.42
C PRO A 35 -11.22 3.16 7.91
N ASN A 36 -11.92 3.95 7.12
CA ASN A 36 -11.43 5.25 6.68
C ASN A 36 -11.23 6.18 7.90
N GLY A 37 -10.15 6.95 7.88
CA GLY A 37 -9.83 7.85 9.00
C GLY A 37 -9.17 7.20 10.22
N SER A 38 -8.94 5.87 10.23
CA SER A 38 -8.27 5.16 11.35
C SER A 38 -6.76 5.41 11.46
N GLY A 39 -6.18 6.17 10.54
CA GLY A 39 -4.76 6.54 10.61
C GLY A 39 -3.79 5.68 9.80
N LYS A 40 -4.29 4.81 8.91
CA LYS A 40 -3.44 3.97 8.02
C LYS A 40 -2.46 4.82 7.20
N SER A 41 -2.97 5.82 6.49
CA SER A 41 -2.11 6.72 5.70
C SER A 41 -1.21 7.62 6.58
N SER A 42 -1.62 7.91 7.81
CA SER A 42 -0.77 8.62 8.78
C SER A 42 0.41 7.77 9.24
N LEU A 43 0.19 6.46 9.43
CA LEU A 43 1.27 5.51 9.68
C LEU A 43 2.26 5.48 8.51
N VAL A 44 1.77 5.39 7.27
CA VAL A 44 2.62 5.42 6.07
C VAL A 44 3.42 6.72 6.00
N ARG A 45 2.79 7.88 6.28
CA ARG A 45 3.50 9.18 6.33
C ARG A 45 4.57 9.24 7.41
N ALA A 46 4.33 8.65 8.58
CA ALA A 46 5.32 8.55 9.66
C ALA A 46 6.51 7.68 9.22
N LEU A 47 6.26 6.53 8.60
CA LEU A 47 7.29 5.64 8.05
C LEU A 47 8.12 6.30 6.94
N LEU A 48 7.53 7.18 6.15
CA LEU A 48 8.22 8.00 5.15
C LEU A 48 8.97 9.20 5.76
N GLY A 49 8.86 9.42 7.08
CA GLY A 49 9.44 10.57 7.77
C GLY A 49 8.76 11.91 7.44
N ARG A 50 7.54 11.87 6.88
CA ARG A 50 6.75 13.07 6.53
C ARG A 50 5.85 13.55 7.65
N GLN A 51 5.63 12.69 8.66
CA GLN A 51 4.83 12.97 9.85
C GLN A 51 5.63 12.56 11.08
N PRO A 52 5.93 13.47 12.03
CA PRO A 52 6.53 13.09 13.31
C PRO A 52 5.51 12.36 14.19
N LEU A 53 6.00 11.50 15.07
CA LEU A 53 5.19 10.92 16.14
C LEU A 53 4.92 11.98 17.22
N SER A 54 3.79 11.84 17.94
CA SER A 54 3.47 12.62 19.13
C SER A 54 4.15 12.07 20.37
N ALA A 55 4.36 10.73 20.43
CA ALA A 55 5.11 10.06 21.50
C ALA A 55 5.72 8.74 20.99
N GLY A 56 6.61 8.14 21.78
CA GLY A 56 7.27 6.88 21.46
C GLY A 56 8.40 7.04 20.45
N THR A 57 8.80 5.92 19.85
CA THR A 57 9.93 5.88 18.90
C THR A 57 9.56 5.14 17.62
N LEU A 58 10.13 5.58 16.50
CA LEU A 58 10.03 4.94 15.19
C LEU A 58 11.42 4.86 14.56
N THR A 59 11.83 3.67 14.20
CA THR A 59 13.04 3.44 13.43
C THR A 59 12.74 2.62 12.18
N VAL A 60 13.45 2.95 11.11
CA VAL A 60 13.41 2.25 9.82
C VAL A 60 14.85 1.88 9.46
N LEU A 61 15.14 0.59 9.31
CA LEU A 61 16.51 0.07 9.14
C LEU A 61 17.46 0.53 10.26
N GLY A 62 16.96 0.65 11.50
CA GLY A 62 17.73 1.13 12.66
C GLY A 62 18.07 2.63 12.63
N ARG A 63 17.46 3.41 11.73
CA ARG A 63 17.70 4.84 11.50
C ARG A 63 16.40 5.63 11.64
N ARG A 64 16.50 6.96 11.64
CA ARG A 64 15.32 7.83 11.50
C ARG A 64 14.67 7.59 10.12
N PRO A 65 13.34 7.63 10.01
CA PRO A 65 12.65 7.36 8.74
C PRO A 65 13.19 8.15 7.54
N ARG A 66 13.47 9.44 7.71
CA ARG A 66 14.02 10.31 6.64
C ARG A 66 15.35 9.82 6.10
N ASP A 67 16.21 9.27 6.97
CA ASP A 67 17.54 8.79 6.60
C ASP A 67 17.49 7.45 5.86
N ALA A 68 16.37 6.73 6.03
CA ALA A 68 16.11 5.45 5.37
C ALA A 68 15.34 5.58 4.04
N ALA A 69 14.87 6.77 3.67
CA ALA A 69 13.93 6.99 2.55
C ALA A 69 14.40 6.37 1.22
N ARG A 70 15.71 6.39 0.93
CA ARG A 70 16.29 5.79 -0.30
C ARG A 70 16.14 4.27 -0.39
N HIS A 71 15.86 3.59 0.72
CA HIS A 71 15.67 2.14 0.80
C HIS A 71 14.20 1.75 0.81
N ILE A 72 13.31 2.72 0.72
CA ILE A 72 11.86 2.54 0.73
C ILE A 72 11.33 2.73 -0.68
N GLY A 73 10.68 1.70 -1.24
CA GLY A 73 9.78 1.82 -2.36
C GLY A 73 8.39 2.21 -1.85
N TYR A 74 7.80 3.24 -2.43
CA TYR A 74 6.47 3.69 -2.03
C TYR A 74 5.51 3.70 -3.21
N ILE A 75 4.37 3.02 -3.02
CA ILE A 75 3.25 2.98 -3.96
C ILE A 75 2.10 3.73 -3.29
N PRO A 76 1.80 4.97 -3.69
CA PRO A 76 0.72 5.77 -3.12
C PRO A 76 -0.65 5.32 -3.64
N GLN A 77 -1.70 5.53 -2.84
CA GLN A 77 -3.11 5.28 -3.20
C GLN A 77 -3.51 6.07 -4.45
N GLN A 78 -3.27 7.36 -4.44
CA GLN A 78 -3.43 8.25 -5.59
C GLN A 78 -2.26 9.23 -5.59
N ALA A 79 -1.56 9.34 -6.69
CA ALA A 79 -0.67 10.46 -6.92
C ALA A 79 -1.25 11.26 -8.08
N GLU A 80 -1.61 12.49 -7.82
CA GLU A 80 -1.90 13.47 -8.86
C GLU A 80 -0.60 13.74 -9.64
N LEU A 81 -0.32 12.88 -10.59
CA LEU A 81 0.58 13.27 -11.66
C LEU A 81 -0.27 14.19 -12.55
N SER A 82 0.16 15.44 -12.65
CA SER A 82 -0.49 16.38 -13.57
C SER A 82 -0.70 15.68 -14.92
N ALA A 83 -1.95 15.61 -15.37
CA ALA A 83 -2.30 15.02 -16.67
C ALA A 83 -1.55 15.71 -17.83
N GLN A 84 -0.98 16.89 -17.58
CA GLN A 84 -0.23 17.71 -18.52
C GLN A 84 1.27 17.41 -18.54
N ALA A 85 1.80 16.57 -17.62
CA ALA A 85 3.22 16.23 -17.65
C ALA A 85 3.51 15.35 -18.87
N PRO A 86 4.41 15.75 -19.80
CA PRO A 86 4.76 14.98 -20.99
C PRO A 86 5.66 13.76 -20.64
N LEU A 87 5.37 13.14 -19.51
CA LEU A 87 6.14 12.03 -18.95
C LEU A 87 5.55 10.70 -19.44
N ARG A 88 6.36 9.85 -20.04
CA ARG A 88 5.95 8.54 -20.52
C ARG A 88 6.04 7.49 -19.40
N ALA A 89 5.37 6.35 -19.59
CA ALA A 89 5.43 5.24 -18.63
C ALA A 89 6.87 4.81 -18.33
N ARG A 90 7.71 4.63 -19.35
CA ARG A 90 9.12 4.25 -19.18
C ARG A 90 9.95 5.28 -18.42
N ASP A 91 9.65 6.56 -18.57
CA ASP A 91 10.36 7.63 -17.89
C ASP A 91 10.09 7.57 -16.38
N LEU A 92 8.83 7.28 -16.01
CA LEU A 92 8.47 7.12 -14.60
C LEU A 92 9.19 5.93 -13.96
N VAL A 93 9.24 4.78 -14.63
CA VAL A 93 9.98 3.60 -14.14
C VAL A 93 11.47 3.90 -14.05
N ARG A 94 12.03 4.62 -15.03
CA ARG A 94 13.43 5.04 -15.03
C ARG A 94 13.75 5.94 -13.82
N PHE A 95 12.86 6.85 -13.43
CA PHE A 95 13.07 7.66 -12.23
C PHE A 95 13.16 6.82 -10.95
N GLY A 96 12.57 5.65 -10.92
CA GLY A 96 12.79 4.69 -9.84
C GLY A 96 14.24 4.21 -9.77
N ILE A 97 14.94 4.12 -10.89
CA ILE A 97 16.32 3.59 -10.97
C ILE A 97 17.36 4.70 -10.74
N ASP A 98 17.21 5.85 -11.40
CA ASP A 98 18.25 6.90 -11.46
C ASP A 98 17.78 8.29 -10.98
N GLY A 99 16.51 8.46 -10.59
CA GLY A 99 15.95 9.76 -10.21
C GLY A 99 16.59 10.44 -8.99
N HIS A 100 17.40 9.73 -8.22
CA HIS A 100 18.19 10.27 -7.11
C HIS A 100 19.57 10.83 -7.55
N ARG A 101 19.91 10.69 -8.84
CA ARG A 101 21.21 11.12 -9.39
C ARG A 101 21.02 12.37 -10.23
N PHE A 102 21.58 13.47 -9.74
CA PHE A 102 21.66 14.72 -10.50
C PHE A 102 22.86 14.67 -11.45
N GLY A 103 22.66 15.04 -12.71
CA GLY A 103 23.73 15.25 -13.69
C GLY A 103 23.43 14.63 -15.06
N PRO A 104 24.16 15.05 -16.12
CA PRO A 104 24.10 14.40 -17.42
C PRO A 104 24.60 12.97 -17.22
N GLY A 105 23.67 12.01 -17.20
CA GLY A 105 24.00 10.59 -17.04
C GLY A 105 25.08 10.21 -18.06
N LEU A 106 26.08 9.44 -17.64
CA LEU A 106 27.07 8.83 -18.52
C LEU A 106 26.32 8.00 -19.57
N ARG A 107 26.08 8.59 -20.74
CA ARG A 107 25.26 8.08 -21.86
C ARG A 107 25.84 6.83 -22.55
N GLY A 108 26.89 6.20 -21.99
CA GLY A 108 27.51 5.02 -22.54
C GLY A 108 26.89 3.69 -22.07
N LEU A 109 27.74 2.74 -21.66
CA LEU A 109 27.40 1.37 -21.25
C LEU A 109 26.34 1.29 -20.13
N ARG A 110 26.26 2.30 -19.24
CA ARG A 110 25.23 2.40 -18.19
C ARG A 110 23.84 2.69 -18.76
N GLY A 111 23.73 3.45 -19.84
CA GLY A 111 22.46 3.75 -20.50
C GLY A 111 21.76 2.50 -21.00
N SER A 112 22.50 1.58 -21.59
CA SER A 112 21.96 0.29 -22.08
C SER A 112 21.53 -0.64 -20.95
N ALA A 113 22.23 -0.64 -19.80
CA ALA A 113 21.85 -1.41 -18.63
C ALA A 113 20.56 -0.89 -17.99
N ILE A 114 20.46 0.43 -17.80
CA ILE A 114 19.24 1.06 -17.28
C ILE A 114 18.05 0.80 -18.22
N HIS A 115 18.25 0.92 -19.53
CA HIS A 115 17.19 0.65 -20.51
C HIS A 115 16.69 -0.80 -20.41
N ARG A 116 17.58 -1.78 -20.28
CA ARG A 116 17.19 -3.18 -20.07
C ARG A 116 16.40 -3.37 -18.76
N GLN A 117 16.84 -2.74 -17.65
CA GLN A 117 16.13 -2.79 -16.38
C GLN A 117 14.74 -2.17 -16.48
N VAL A 118 14.59 -1.03 -17.14
CA VAL A 118 13.29 -0.38 -17.37
C VAL A 118 12.37 -1.29 -18.15
N ASN A 119 12.84 -1.88 -19.26
CA ASN A 119 12.03 -2.76 -20.08
C ASN A 119 11.61 -4.02 -19.31
N ALA A 120 12.54 -4.68 -18.62
CA ALA A 120 12.22 -5.85 -17.78
C ALA A 120 11.18 -5.51 -16.70
N MET A 121 11.26 -4.32 -16.10
CA MET A 121 10.28 -3.90 -15.10
C MET A 121 8.92 -3.60 -15.74
N LEU A 122 8.88 -2.94 -16.90
CA LEU A 122 7.64 -2.70 -17.65
C LEU A 122 6.96 -4.02 -18.07
N GLU A 123 7.74 -4.99 -18.50
CA GLU A 123 7.23 -6.35 -18.79
C GLU A 123 6.66 -7.00 -17.53
N ALA A 124 7.40 -6.97 -16.42
CA ALA A 124 6.99 -7.58 -15.16
C ALA A 124 5.66 -7.00 -14.61
N VAL A 125 5.40 -5.71 -14.82
CA VAL A 125 4.13 -5.07 -14.41
C VAL A 125 3.06 -5.07 -15.51
N GLY A 126 3.31 -5.72 -16.64
CA GLY A 126 2.37 -5.77 -17.79
C GLY A 126 2.15 -4.41 -18.45
N ALA A 127 3.19 -3.55 -18.48
CA ALA A 127 3.13 -2.19 -19.01
C ALA A 127 3.95 -2.00 -20.30
N ALA A 128 4.51 -3.05 -20.87
CA ALA A 128 5.38 -2.98 -22.05
C ALA A 128 4.68 -2.38 -23.29
N ALA A 129 3.41 -2.73 -23.50
CA ALA A 129 2.63 -2.29 -24.66
C ALA A 129 2.41 -0.76 -24.71
N TYR A 130 2.44 -0.08 -23.57
CA TYR A 130 2.23 1.36 -23.46
C TYR A 130 3.42 2.09 -22.82
N ALA A 131 4.61 1.51 -22.91
CA ALA A 131 5.83 2.07 -22.35
C ALA A 131 6.12 3.51 -22.82
N ASP A 132 5.79 3.83 -24.05
CA ASP A 132 6.02 5.14 -24.70
C ASP A 132 4.82 6.08 -24.64
N VAL A 133 3.69 5.63 -24.06
CA VAL A 133 2.48 6.44 -23.93
C VAL A 133 2.64 7.44 -22.79
N PRO A 134 2.25 8.71 -22.98
CA PRO A 134 2.20 9.70 -21.91
C PRO A 134 1.30 9.27 -20.75
N LEU A 135 1.73 9.48 -19.49
CA LEU A 135 1.01 9.05 -18.29
C LEU A 135 -0.41 9.60 -18.21
N GLY A 136 -0.62 10.82 -18.72
CA GLY A 136 -1.95 11.45 -18.76
C GLY A 136 -2.97 10.73 -19.67
N MET A 137 -2.49 9.94 -20.64
CA MET A 137 -3.32 9.18 -21.57
C MET A 137 -3.62 7.75 -21.08
N LEU A 138 -2.97 7.29 -20.01
CA LEU A 138 -3.17 5.97 -19.45
C LEU A 138 -4.44 5.92 -18.59
N SER A 139 -5.12 4.78 -18.58
CA SER A 139 -6.17 4.48 -17.62
C SER A 139 -5.65 4.47 -16.18
N GLY A 140 -6.54 4.52 -15.19
CA GLY A 140 -6.17 4.46 -13.78
C GLY A 140 -5.34 3.21 -13.44
N GLY A 141 -5.78 2.04 -13.93
CA GLY A 141 -5.10 0.76 -13.72
C GLY A 141 -3.73 0.70 -14.41
N GLU A 142 -3.60 1.20 -15.63
CA GLU A 142 -2.31 1.28 -16.33
C GLU A 142 -1.32 2.19 -15.59
N ARG A 143 -1.76 3.36 -15.15
CA ARG A 143 -0.94 4.26 -14.32
C ARG A 143 -0.47 3.59 -13.03
N GLN A 144 -1.36 2.84 -12.37
CA GLN A 144 -1.04 2.14 -11.14
C GLN A 144 0.04 1.07 -11.36
N ARG A 145 -0.05 0.28 -12.44
CA ARG A 145 0.99 -0.70 -12.79
C ARG A 145 2.36 -0.05 -13.03
N VAL A 146 2.39 1.07 -13.76
CA VAL A 146 3.64 1.81 -14.00
C VAL A 146 4.24 2.34 -12.67
N ARG A 147 3.43 2.82 -11.73
CA ARG A 147 3.88 3.23 -10.40
C ARG A 147 4.45 2.08 -9.57
N ILE A 148 3.81 0.93 -9.65
CA ILE A 148 4.34 -0.28 -9.00
C ILE A 148 5.71 -0.62 -9.60
N GLY A 149 5.84 -0.57 -10.92
CA GLY A 149 7.12 -0.74 -11.62
C GLY A 149 8.17 0.27 -11.15
N GLN A 150 7.81 1.55 -11.01
CA GLN A 150 8.69 2.59 -10.47
C GLN A 150 9.18 2.25 -9.06
N ALA A 151 8.27 1.89 -8.16
CA ALA A 151 8.61 1.60 -6.77
C ALA A 151 9.52 0.37 -6.64
N LEU A 152 9.27 -0.67 -7.43
CA LEU A 152 10.07 -1.89 -7.44
C LEU A 152 11.43 -1.72 -8.13
N ALA A 153 11.51 -0.84 -9.13
CA ALA A 153 12.73 -0.57 -9.88
C ALA A 153 13.85 0.04 -9.01
N THR A 154 13.51 0.68 -7.88
CA THR A 154 14.48 1.18 -6.91
C THR A 154 15.28 0.07 -6.22
N GLY A 155 14.84 -1.18 -6.31
CA GLY A 155 15.41 -2.29 -5.55
C GLY A 155 15.24 -2.15 -4.04
N PRO A 156 14.02 -1.83 -3.53
CA PRO A 156 13.85 -1.43 -2.14
C PRO A 156 14.07 -2.58 -1.15
N SER A 157 14.57 -2.22 0.06
CA SER A 157 14.60 -3.14 1.20
C SER A 157 13.24 -3.19 1.92
N ILE A 158 12.45 -2.11 1.82
CA ILE A 158 11.12 -1.98 2.38
C ILE A 158 10.19 -1.47 1.28
N LEU A 159 9.03 -2.10 1.13
CA LEU A 159 7.99 -1.68 0.21
C LEU A 159 6.76 -1.24 1.02
N LEU A 160 6.39 0.03 0.90
CA LEU A 160 5.18 0.59 1.48
C LEU A 160 4.15 0.72 0.36
N CYS A 161 3.04 0.00 0.49
CA CYS A 161 1.93 0.01 -0.46
C CYS A 161 0.71 0.62 0.21
N ASP A 162 0.25 1.76 -0.29
CA ASP A 162 -0.97 2.43 0.21
C ASP A 162 -2.09 2.20 -0.81
N GLU A 163 -2.96 1.23 -0.53
CA GLU A 163 -4.06 0.74 -1.38
C GLU A 163 -3.65 0.46 -2.85
N PRO A 164 -2.61 -0.33 -3.09
CA PRO A 164 -2.04 -0.49 -4.43
C PRO A 164 -2.96 -1.23 -5.41
N LEU A 165 -4.00 -1.93 -4.93
CA LEU A 165 -4.92 -2.72 -5.72
C LEU A 165 -6.25 -2.00 -6.02
N ALA A 166 -6.52 -0.81 -5.47
CA ALA A 166 -7.81 -0.08 -5.47
C ALA A 166 -8.13 0.23 -6.91
N SER A 167 -7.90 0.18 -7.94
CA SER A 167 -8.35 0.50 -9.31
C SER A 167 -8.01 -0.61 -10.31
N LEU A 168 -7.66 -1.79 -9.79
CA LEU A 168 -7.27 -2.92 -10.60
C LEU A 168 -8.39 -3.98 -10.63
N ASP A 169 -8.59 -4.59 -11.78
CA ASP A 169 -9.40 -5.79 -11.89
C ASP A 169 -8.71 -7.01 -11.24
N LEU A 170 -9.47 -8.07 -11.02
CA LEU A 170 -9.00 -9.28 -10.31
C LEU A 170 -7.74 -9.92 -10.94
N HIS A 171 -7.61 -9.88 -12.27
CA HIS A 171 -6.44 -10.43 -12.95
C HIS A 171 -5.19 -9.62 -12.62
N HIS A 172 -5.28 -8.30 -12.73
CA HIS A 172 -4.18 -7.40 -12.42
C HIS A 172 -3.85 -7.35 -10.92
N GLN A 173 -4.86 -7.47 -10.04
CA GLN A 173 -4.62 -7.59 -8.60
C GLN A 173 -3.73 -8.79 -8.28
N ARG A 174 -4.02 -9.96 -8.87
CA ARG A 174 -3.20 -11.17 -8.69
C ARG A 174 -1.78 -10.97 -9.20
N ALA A 175 -1.62 -10.47 -10.42
CA ALA A 175 -0.29 -10.23 -11.01
C ALA A 175 0.56 -9.28 -10.14
N VAL A 176 -0.03 -8.19 -9.63
CA VAL A 176 0.66 -7.26 -8.74
C VAL A 176 1.03 -7.92 -7.41
N THR A 177 0.11 -8.69 -6.84
CA THR A 177 0.36 -9.37 -5.57
C THR A 177 1.48 -10.40 -5.70
N GLU A 178 1.50 -11.18 -6.79
CA GLU A 178 2.56 -12.13 -7.11
C GLU A 178 3.92 -11.42 -7.29
N LEU A 179 3.94 -10.29 -7.97
CA LEU A 179 5.15 -9.49 -8.16
C LEU A 179 5.72 -8.96 -6.85
N VAL A 180 4.86 -8.42 -5.97
CA VAL A 180 5.24 -7.94 -4.63
C VAL A 180 5.76 -9.09 -3.77
N ASP A 181 5.07 -10.21 -3.75
CA ASP A 181 5.47 -11.39 -2.98
C ASP A 181 6.75 -12.04 -3.53
N GLY A 182 6.89 -12.12 -4.85
CA GLY A 182 8.12 -12.56 -5.52
C GLY A 182 9.32 -11.71 -5.10
N ARG A 183 9.16 -10.39 -5.06
CA ARG A 183 10.19 -9.47 -4.57
C ARG A 183 10.49 -9.71 -3.09
N ARG A 184 9.46 -9.86 -2.25
CA ARG A 184 9.58 -10.17 -0.83
C ARG A 184 10.45 -11.40 -0.59
N ARG A 185 10.14 -12.49 -1.27
CA ARG A 185 10.83 -13.78 -1.10
C ARG A 185 12.26 -13.76 -1.64
N SER A 186 12.46 -13.21 -2.84
CA SER A 186 13.76 -13.28 -3.52
C SER A 186 14.80 -12.31 -2.96
N HIS A 187 14.37 -11.21 -2.32
CA HIS A 187 15.28 -10.16 -1.84
C HIS A 187 15.09 -9.84 -0.36
N HIS A 188 14.29 -10.63 0.37
CA HIS A 188 13.95 -10.38 1.77
C HIS A 188 13.41 -8.96 2.01
N THR A 189 12.70 -8.40 1.03
CA THR A 189 12.05 -7.09 1.14
C THR A 189 10.93 -7.17 2.17
N ALA A 190 10.93 -6.31 3.19
CA ALA A 190 9.80 -6.18 4.10
C ALA A 190 8.66 -5.44 3.40
N VAL A 191 7.44 -5.95 3.48
CA VAL A 191 6.26 -5.37 2.83
C VAL A 191 5.27 -4.88 3.89
N LEU A 192 4.89 -3.60 3.81
CA LEU A 192 3.76 -3.04 4.53
C LEU A 192 2.69 -2.67 3.51
N PHE A 193 1.54 -3.31 3.63
CA PHE A 193 0.48 -3.27 2.63
C PHE A 193 -0.83 -2.76 3.25
N VAL A 194 -1.15 -1.50 3.02
CA VAL A 194 -2.41 -0.91 3.44
C VAL A 194 -3.51 -1.30 2.45
N THR A 195 -4.59 -1.84 2.95
CA THR A 195 -5.75 -2.22 2.12
C THR A 195 -7.04 -2.17 2.95
N HIS A 196 -8.17 -2.03 2.28
CA HIS A 196 -9.49 -2.22 2.87
C HIS A 196 -10.01 -3.66 2.65
N ASP A 197 -9.46 -4.40 1.68
CA ASP A 197 -9.75 -5.82 1.45
C ASP A 197 -8.44 -6.63 1.56
N ILE A 198 -8.39 -7.54 2.54
CA ILE A 198 -7.24 -8.42 2.75
C ILE A 198 -7.23 -9.62 1.81
N ASN A 199 -8.38 -10.00 1.25
CA ASN A 199 -8.53 -11.26 0.52
C ASN A 199 -7.54 -11.46 -0.64
N PRO A 200 -7.17 -10.43 -1.43
CA PRO A 200 -6.19 -10.60 -2.50
C PRO A 200 -4.78 -10.96 -2.01
N VAL A 201 -4.47 -10.71 -0.72
CA VAL A 201 -3.13 -10.91 -0.15
C VAL A 201 -3.09 -11.88 1.03
N LEU A 202 -4.24 -12.36 1.49
CA LEU A 202 -4.39 -13.11 2.75
C LEU A 202 -3.41 -14.28 2.89
N ASP A 203 -3.20 -15.06 1.83
CA ASP A 203 -2.31 -16.22 1.82
C ASP A 203 -0.81 -15.86 1.93
N ARG A 204 -0.47 -14.58 1.89
CA ARG A 204 0.91 -14.06 1.88
C ARG A 204 1.24 -13.24 3.12
N VAL A 205 0.22 -12.94 3.92
CA VAL A 205 0.32 -12.06 5.10
C VAL A 205 0.85 -12.85 6.28
N ASP A 206 1.96 -12.39 6.84
CA ASP A 206 2.52 -12.95 8.08
C ASP A 206 1.86 -12.30 9.31
N HIS A 207 1.61 -10.98 9.26
CA HIS A 207 1.02 -10.20 10.34
C HIS A 207 -0.02 -9.21 9.83
N VAL A 208 -0.99 -8.93 10.68
CA VAL A 208 -2.02 -7.90 10.48
C VAL A 208 -1.87 -6.85 11.57
N LEU A 209 -1.88 -5.58 11.18
CA LEU A 209 -2.17 -4.45 12.05
C LEU A 209 -3.59 -3.96 11.70
N TYR A 210 -4.51 -4.10 12.63
CA TYR A 210 -5.86 -3.57 12.48
C TYR A 210 -6.01 -2.30 13.31
N LEU A 211 -6.31 -1.17 12.66
CA LEU A 211 -6.54 0.14 13.28
C LEU A 211 -8.04 0.43 13.31
N ALA A 212 -8.60 0.73 14.47
CA ALA A 212 -10.02 1.06 14.62
C ALA A 212 -10.22 2.17 15.68
N PRO A 213 -11.43 2.75 15.81
CA PRO A 213 -11.70 3.80 16.79
C PRO A 213 -11.41 3.40 18.25
N GLY A 214 -11.61 2.14 18.61
CA GLY A 214 -11.31 1.62 19.95
C GLY A 214 -9.85 1.23 20.19
N GLY A 215 -8.95 1.48 19.23
CA GLY A 215 -7.53 1.18 19.37
C GLY A 215 -6.94 0.40 18.19
N HIS A 216 -6.00 -0.47 18.49
CA HIS A 216 -5.37 -1.29 17.47
C HIS A 216 -5.13 -2.73 17.95
N ARG A 217 -4.93 -3.63 17.00
CA ARG A 217 -4.52 -5.02 17.26
C ARG A 217 -3.43 -5.42 16.27
N VAL A 218 -2.38 -6.08 16.79
CA VAL A 218 -1.28 -6.63 15.97
C VAL A 218 -1.20 -8.13 16.26
N GLY A 219 -1.10 -8.95 15.23
CA GLY A 219 -0.98 -10.41 15.36
C GLY A 219 -1.01 -11.09 14.00
N THR A 220 -1.11 -12.41 14.01
CA THR A 220 -1.37 -13.19 12.77
C THR A 220 -2.78 -12.92 12.24
N PRO A 221 -3.06 -13.21 10.95
CA PRO A 221 -4.42 -13.06 10.42
C PRO A 221 -5.48 -13.83 11.24
N ASP A 222 -5.12 -14.99 11.79
CA ASP A 222 -6.04 -15.83 12.58
C ASP A 222 -6.30 -15.27 13.98
N GLU A 223 -5.35 -14.55 14.56
CA GLU A 223 -5.50 -13.90 15.87
C GLU A 223 -6.28 -12.58 15.77
N VAL A 224 -6.06 -11.82 14.72
CA VAL A 224 -6.63 -10.47 14.56
C VAL A 224 -8.01 -10.49 13.92
N LEU A 225 -8.21 -11.33 12.88
CA LEU A 225 -9.45 -11.36 12.10
C LEU A 225 -10.41 -12.39 12.69
N THR A 226 -10.88 -12.11 13.92
CA THR A 226 -11.90 -12.87 14.65
C THR A 226 -13.05 -11.94 15.07
N SER A 227 -14.26 -12.49 15.23
CA SER A 227 -15.42 -11.71 15.67
C SER A 227 -15.17 -11.03 17.01
N ASP A 228 -14.57 -11.72 17.98
CA ASP A 228 -14.27 -11.18 19.30
C ASP A 228 -13.26 -10.03 19.22
N SER A 229 -12.16 -10.20 18.47
CA SER A 229 -11.13 -9.20 18.32
C SER A 229 -11.67 -7.91 17.67
N LEU A 230 -12.43 -8.05 16.58
CA LEU A 230 -12.99 -6.90 15.88
C LEU A 230 -14.13 -6.25 16.65
N SER A 231 -14.99 -7.04 17.33
CA SER A 231 -16.04 -6.47 18.18
C SER A 231 -15.47 -5.61 19.32
N GLN A 232 -14.36 -6.01 19.94
CA GLN A 232 -13.67 -5.20 20.93
C GLN A 232 -13.11 -3.90 20.34
N LEU A 233 -12.51 -3.96 19.15
CA LEU A 233 -11.94 -2.79 18.47
C LEU A 233 -13.00 -1.79 18.00
N TYR A 234 -14.17 -2.29 17.57
CA TYR A 234 -15.27 -1.43 17.12
C TYR A 234 -16.24 -1.03 18.24
N GLN A 235 -16.11 -1.66 19.42
CA GLN A 235 -17.06 -1.48 20.55
C GLN A 235 -18.51 -1.75 20.16
N THR A 236 -18.72 -2.64 19.19
CA THR A 236 -20.01 -3.11 18.69
C THR A 236 -19.87 -4.53 18.18
N GLN A 237 -20.99 -5.23 18.00
CA GLN A 237 -20.94 -6.59 17.47
C GLN A 237 -20.47 -6.57 16.01
N VAL A 238 -19.43 -7.34 15.73
CA VAL A 238 -18.86 -7.54 14.39
C VAL A 238 -18.70 -9.04 14.16
N ASP A 239 -19.25 -9.54 13.07
CA ASP A 239 -19.12 -10.92 12.69
C ASP A 239 -18.03 -11.09 11.63
N VAL A 240 -17.10 -12.01 11.87
CA VAL A 240 -16.08 -12.41 10.92
C VAL A 240 -16.42 -13.80 10.39
N ILE A 241 -16.74 -13.87 9.12
CA ILE A 241 -17.16 -15.10 8.44
C ILE A 241 -16.03 -15.54 7.51
N ARG A 242 -15.63 -16.81 7.63
CA ARG A 242 -14.65 -17.41 6.72
C ARG A 242 -15.35 -18.36 5.77
N VAL A 243 -15.29 -18.04 4.47
CA VAL A 243 -15.92 -18.86 3.42
C VAL A 243 -14.90 -19.12 2.30
N ARG A 244 -14.59 -20.38 2.04
CA ARG A 244 -13.68 -20.82 0.97
C ARG A 244 -12.33 -20.08 1.01
N GLY A 245 -11.74 -19.91 2.19
CA GLY A 245 -10.45 -19.21 2.39
C GLY A 245 -10.52 -17.68 2.29
N ARG A 246 -11.72 -17.10 2.20
CA ARG A 246 -11.94 -15.64 2.24
C ARG A 246 -12.47 -15.21 3.59
N VAL A 247 -12.11 -14.01 3.99
CA VAL A 247 -12.57 -13.34 5.20
C VAL A 247 -13.56 -12.26 4.81
N LEU A 248 -14.77 -12.31 5.41
CA LEU A 248 -15.81 -11.30 5.29
C LEU A 248 -16.06 -10.71 6.68
N VAL A 249 -16.04 -9.40 6.80
CA VAL A 249 -16.35 -8.67 8.03
C VAL A 249 -17.72 -8.03 7.86
N VAL A 250 -18.66 -8.39 8.74
CA VAL A 250 -20.06 -7.96 8.68
C VAL A 250 -20.43 -7.27 9.99
N GLY A 251 -21.28 -6.26 9.92
CA GLY A 251 -21.73 -5.55 11.13
C GLY A 251 -20.85 -4.40 11.57
N THR A 252 -19.90 -3.94 10.74
CA THR A 252 -19.23 -2.67 11.02
C THR A 252 -20.26 -1.54 11.00
N PRO A 253 -20.19 -0.57 11.94
CA PRO A 253 -21.05 0.60 11.88
C PRO A 253 -20.99 1.22 10.50
N ASP A 254 -22.12 1.53 9.90
CA ASP A 254 -22.19 2.24 8.63
C ASP A 254 -21.30 3.48 8.71
N ASP A 255 -20.35 3.60 7.78
CA ASP A 255 -19.62 4.82 7.58
C ASP A 255 -20.63 5.88 7.07
N PRO A 256 -20.93 6.94 7.81
CA PRO A 256 -21.91 7.95 7.37
C PRO A 256 -21.51 8.65 6.06
N ALA A 257 -20.33 8.32 5.51
CA ALA A 257 -19.82 8.80 4.24
C ALA A 257 -19.93 7.76 3.10
N ALA A 258 -20.45 6.56 3.33
CA ALA A 258 -20.66 5.61 2.25
C ALA A 258 -21.83 6.07 1.36
N PRO A 259 -21.64 6.27 0.03
CA PRO A 259 -22.74 6.65 -0.84
C PRO A 259 -23.78 5.53 -0.85
N ALA A 260 -25.03 5.87 -0.50
CA ALA A 260 -26.16 4.96 -0.59
C ALA A 260 -26.25 4.38 -2.00
N HIS A 261 -26.15 3.06 -2.12
CA HIS A 261 -26.47 2.38 -3.35
C HIS A 261 -27.97 2.55 -3.59
N HIS A 262 -28.34 3.52 -4.45
CA HIS A 262 -29.67 3.61 -4.97
C HIS A 262 -29.95 2.36 -5.83
N THR A 263 -30.69 1.45 -5.29
CA THR A 263 -31.42 0.45 -6.07
C THR A 263 -32.55 1.21 -6.78
N ASP A 264 -32.32 1.58 -8.03
CA ASP A 264 -33.36 2.02 -8.94
C ASP A 264 -34.32 0.83 -9.17
N THR A 265 -35.36 0.79 -8.39
CA THR A 265 -36.54 0.00 -8.70
C THR A 265 -37.34 0.83 -9.71
N GLN A 266 -37.13 0.57 -11.00
CA GLN A 266 -38.06 1.02 -12.03
C GLN A 266 -39.37 0.25 -11.86
N GLU A 267 -40.35 0.83 -11.20
CA GLU A 267 -41.72 0.45 -11.34
C GLU A 267 -42.32 1.16 -12.55
N GLY A 268 -42.59 0.37 -13.55
CA GLY A 268 -43.33 0.82 -14.72
C GLY A 268 -44.78 1.10 -14.38
N ALA A 269 -45.27 2.25 -14.85
CA ALA A 269 -46.71 2.46 -15.05
C ALA A 269 -46.92 3.00 -16.46
N ARG A 270 -47.55 2.20 -17.28
CA ARG A 270 -48.37 2.62 -18.44
C ARG A 270 -49.79 2.90 -17.91
N PRO A 271 -50.66 3.52 -18.64
CA PRO A 271 -50.72 3.79 -20.06
C PRO A 271 -50.47 5.23 -20.48
#